data_01999b28cb1050765229598ab7451201
#
_entry.id   01999b28cb1050765229598ab7451201
#
_cell.length_a   1.000
_cell.length_b   1.000
_cell.length_c   1.000
_cell.angle_alpha   90.00
_cell.angle_beta   90.00
_cell.angle_gamma   90.00
#
_symmetry.space_group_name_H-M   'P 1'
#
loop_
_entity.id
_entity.type
_entity.pdbx_description
1 polymer ?
#
loop_
_entity_poly.entity_id
_entity_poly.type
_entity_poly.pdbx_seq_one_letter_code
_entity_poly.pdbx_strand_id
1 'polypeptide(L)'
;MKTLFLNPPSFKGFDGGSSARYPATREIPSYWYPVWLSYPAGMLEGSRLLDTCPHNISPAETVEIARDYEFVVLFTSTVGFENDCRLARLMKNAKPDLKIAFVGPPVQVQPEQSLRASGAVDFVVRGEFDHAVVEFARGTPLEEIRNVTFLKDGKAVSNPLRPQLQTEDLDKLPFASEVYERNLKIENYSIPYLLHPYISFYSSRGCPALCTFCLWPQTMSGHAWRVRSVDNVVEETRQALQRFPQMKEIFFDDDTFNIRKDRMIEISKKFKPLGFRWSSTARVHSDYETLKAMADGGARLFIVGLESGSPEILKNIKKGATVEMARAFVKNCKKVGIKIHGDFIIGLPGETPETIETTIQYAKELDIETVQVSIAHAFPGTELYDFYEKHNYMIGGAATDEEGHQLPHIEMPGLSRRDMMAAVNRFYDEYYFRPRIVWRLVKDALWRADERKRLFHEATSFLRLRAERLKYVRQGAPARPLVSVPAKDGLS
;
A
#
# COMPACT_ATOMS: atom_id res chain seq x y z
N MET A 1 24.81 -11.03 -11.88
CA MET A 1 24.17 -10.19 -12.90
C MET A 1 24.02 -8.76 -12.37
N LYS A 2 24.28 -7.76 -13.20
CA LYS A 2 23.97 -6.36 -12.86
C LYS A 2 22.47 -6.20 -12.82
N THR A 3 21.91 -5.90 -11.64
CA THR A 3 20.47 -6.03 -11.36
C THR A 3 19.82 -4.67 -11.06
N LEU A 4 18.66 -4.42 -11.67
CA LEU A 4 17.78 -3.29 -11.43
C LEU A 4 16.53 -3.76 -10.67
N PHE A 5 16.28 -3.20 -9.49
CA PHE A 5 15.03 -3.36 -8.75
C PHE A 5 14.14 -2.16 -9.09
N LEU A 6 13.00 -2.43 -9.73
CA LEU A 6 12.19 -1.41 -10.37
C LEU A 6 10.79 -1.32 -9.76
N ASN A 7 10.46 -0.16 -9.19
CA ASN A 7 9.09 0.28 -9.01
C ASN A 7 8.69 1.06 -10.27
N PRO A 8 7.81 0.48 -11.12
CA PRO A 8 7.64 0.94 -12.50
C PRO A 8 6.92 2.28 -12.61
N PRO A 9 7.17 3.04 -13.70
CA PRO A 9 6.42 4.24 -14.03
C PRO A 9 5.02 3.89 -14.53
N SER A 10 4.13 4.85 -14.46
CA SER A 10 2.79 4.74 -15.01
C SER A 10 2.68 5.39 -16.38
N PHE A 11 1.97 4.73 -17.32
CA PHE A 11 1.50 5.34 -18.57
C PHE A 11 0.23 6.18 -18.37
N LYS A 12 -0.38 6.11 -17.17
CA LYS A 12 -1.62 6.82 -16.80
C LYS A 12 -1.43 7.89 -15.73
N GLY A 13 -0.22 8.09 -15.23
CA GLY A 13 0.07 9.08 -14.20
C GLY A 13 -0.22 8.64 -12.76
N PHE A 14 -0.19 7.34 -12.44
CA PHE A 14 -0.26 6.86 -11.05
C PHE A 14 0.81 7.53 -10.19
N ASP A 15 0.43 7.98 -9.00
CA ASP A 15 1.35 8.68 -8.11
C ASP A 15 2.19 7.73 -7.24
N GLY A 16 1.67 6.59 -6.83
CA GLY A 16 2.33 5.70 -5.89
C GLY A 16 3.16 4.56 -6.48
N GLY A 17 3.15 4.38 -7.81
CA GLY A 17 3.75 3.19 -8.44
C GLY A 17 3.10 1.88 -8.00
N SER A 18 3.56 0.76 -8.56
CA SER A 18 2.97 -0.56 -8.28
C SER A 18 3.26 -1.08 -6.87
N SER A 19 4.27 -0.57 -6.16
CA SER A 19 4.56 -0.92 -4.77
C SER A 19 3.58 -0.30 -3.77
N ALA A 20 2.78 0.68 -4.17
CA ALA A 20 1.68 1.16 -3.36
C ALA A 20 0.59 0.09 -3.23
N ARG A 21 -0.14 0.10 -2.11
CA ARG A 21 -1.22 -0.87 -1.88
C ARG A 21 -2.33 -0.79 -2.93
N TYR A 22 -2.57 0.40 -3.47
CA TYR A 22 -3.44 0.63 -4.60
C TYR A 22 -2.83 1.74 -5.47
N PRO A 23 -2.16 1.41 -6.57
CA PRO A 23 -1.66 2.42 -7.49
C PRO A 23 -2.83 3.07 -8.21
N ALA A 24 -2.94 4.37 -8.08
CA ALA A 24 -3.95 5.19 -8.72
C ALA A 24 -3.49 6.66 -8.71
N THR A 25 -4.16 7.50 -9.48
CA THR A 25 -4.07 8.95 -9.31
C THR A 25 -4.95 9.35 -8.13
N ARG A 26 -4.36 10.02 -7.14
CA ARG A 26 -5.04 10.43 -5.91
C ARG A 26 -5.31 11.92 -5.90
N GLU A 27 -6.25 12.32 -5.02
CA GLU A 27 -6.56 13.74 -4.77
C GLU A 27 -5.33 14.55 -4.37
N ILE A 28 -4.48 13.92 -3.55
CA ILE A 28 -3.22 14.48 -3.11
C ILE A 28 -2.16 13.43 -3.43
N PRO A 29 -1.17 13.72 -4.29
CA PRO A 29 -0.13 12.78 -4.64
C PRO A 29 0.52 12.18 -3.40
N SER A 30 0.64 10.86 -3.37
CA SER A 30 1.13 10.11 -2.21
C SER A 30 2.17 9.09 -2.67
N TYR A 31 3.42 9.36 -2.32
CA TYR A 31 4.56 8.54 -2.72
C TYR A 31 5.03 7.67 -1.54
N TRP A 32 4.77 6.36 -1.68
CA TRP A 32 5.18 5.34 -0.71
C TRP A 32 6.55 4.80 -1.08
N TYR A 33 7.35 4.46 -0.07
CA TYR A 33 8.67 3.86 -0.32
C TYR A 33 8.53 2.44 -0.88
N PRO A 34 9.38 2.02 -1.82
CA PRO A 34 9.41 0.65 -2.36
C PRO A 34 10.14 -0.29 -1.39
N VAL A 35 9.65 -0.40 -0.15
CA VAL A 35 10.32 -1.09 0.97
C VAL A 35 10.64 -2.55 0.63
N TRP A 36 9.69 -3.27 0.00
CA TRP A 36 9.90 -4.65 -0.39
C TRP A 36 11.08 -4.85 -1.35
N LEU A 37 11.28 -3.92 -2.30
CA LEU A 37 12.38 -3.98 -3.25
C LEU A 37 13.73 -3.59 -2.64
N SER A 38 13.73 -2.81 -1.56
CA SER A 38 14.96 -2.33 -0.94
C SER A 38 15.78 -3.45 -0.32
N TYR A 39 15.14 -4.45 0.27
CA TYR A 39 15.84 -5.56 0.92
C TYR A 39 16.70 -6.35 -0.07
N PRO A 40 16.16 -6.96 -1.15
CA PRO A 40 16.98 -7.68 -2.10
C PRO A 40 17.96 -6.78 -2.85
N ALA A 41 17.64 -5.49 -3.05
CA ALA A 41 18.60 -4.53 -3.61
C ALA A 41 19.80 -4.32 -2.69
N GLY A 42 19.61 -4.30 -1.38
CA GLY A 42 20.70 -4.23 -0.41
C GLY A 42 21.56 -5.52 -0.34
N MET A 43 20.99 -6.68 -0.69
CA MET A 43 21.68 -7.96 -0.68
C MET A 43 22.61 -8.19 -1.90
N LEU A 44 22.52 -7.35 -2.92
CA LEU A 44 23.30 -7.44 -4.16
C LEU A 44 24.19 -6.21 -4.35
N GLU A 45 25.49 -6.41 -4.28
CA GLU A 45 26.47 -5.36 -4.59
C GLU A 45 26.30 -4.89 -6.04
N GLY A 46 26.41 -3.58 -6.28
CA GLY A 46 26.25 -2.97 -7.60
C GLY A 46 24.83 -2.97 -8.17
N SER A 47 23.84 -3.43 -7.41
CA SER A 47 22.43 -3.29 -7.79
C SER A 47 21.94 -1.84 -7.65
N ARG A 48 20.86 -1.52 -8.34
CA ARG A 48 20.16 -0.22 -8.21
C ARG A 48 18.69 -0.44 -7.88
N LEU A 49 18.19 0.34 -6.92
CA LEU A 49 16.76 0.50 -6.68
C LEU A 49 16.29 1.74 -7.46
N LEU A 50 15.37 1.57 -8.39
CA LEU A 50 14.78 2.65 -9.18
C LEU A 50 13.30 2.78 -8.84
N ASP A 51 12.94 3.88 -8.19
CA ASP A 51 11.56 4.24 -7.91
C ASP A 51 11.17 5.42 -8.81
N THR A 52 10.40 5.16 -9.84
CA THR A 52 10.25 6.07 -10.96
C THR A 52 9.25 7.20 -10.70
N CYS A 53 8.11 6.91 -10.05
CA CYS A 53 7.03 7.88 -9.86
C CYS A 53 7.48 9.12 -9.06
N PRO A 54 8.07 8.99 -7.84
CA PRO A 54 8.51 10.16 -7.08
C PRO A 54 9.71 10.88 -7.71
N HIS A 55 10.42 10.24 -8.64
CA HIS A 55 11.57 10.81 -9.33
C HIS A 55 11.23 11.35 -10.72
N ASN A 56 9.95 11.31 -11.12
CA ASN A 56 9.46 11.76 -12.44
C ASN A 56 10.19 11.12 -13.62
N ILE A 57 10.55 9.83 -13.50
CA ILE A 57 11.20 9.07 -14.57
C ILE A 57 10.12 8.45 -15.44
N SER A 58 10.11 8.82 -16.70
CA SER A 58 9.14 8.37 -17.69
C SER A 58 9.34 6.91 -18.10
N PRO A 59 8.32 6.25 -18.71
CA PRO A 59 8.48 4.92 -19.29
C PRO A 59 9.63 4.83 -20.31
N ALA A 60 9.83 5.84 -21.15
CA ALA A 60 10.91 5.86 -22.13
C ALA A 60 12.30 5.91 -21.47
N GLU A 61 12.48 6.80 -20.50
CA GLU A 61 13.72 6.89 -19.72
C GLU A 61 13.98 5.60 -18.93
N THR A 62 12.93 4.96 -18.40
CA THR A 62 13.05 3.67 -17.69
C THR A 62 13.57 2.56 -18.62
N VAL A 63 13.08 2.51 -19.86
CA VAL A 63 13.57 1.55 -20.87
C VAL A 63 15.05 1.80 -21.20
N GLU A 64 15.46 3.05 -21.37
CA GLU A 64 16.88 3.37 -21.62
C GLU A 64 17.77 3.00 -20.42
N ILE A 65 17.34 3.30 -19.20
CA ILE A 65 18.07 2.90 -17.99
C ILE A 65 18.20 1.37 -17.90
N ALA A 66 17.15 0.62 -18.23
CA ALA A 66 17.16 -0.84 -18.14
C ALA A 66 18.16 -1.50 -19.10
N ARG A 67 18.56 -0.84 -20.20
CA ARG A 67 19.59 -1.35 -21.14
C ARG A 67 20.95 -1.59 -20.48
N ASP A 68 21.26 -0.87 -19.40
CA ASP A 68 22.52 -0.99 -18.68
C ASP A 68 22.57 -2.20 -17.72
N TYR A 69 21.48 -2.94 -17.62
CA TYR A 69 21.32 -4.07 -16.68
C TYR A 69 21.16 -5.39 -17.42
N GLU A 70 21.46 -6.48 -16.72
CA GLU A 70 21.28 -7.85 -17.21
C GLU A 70 20.00 -8.47 -16.69
N PHE A 71 19.53 -7.98 -15.52
CA PHE A 71 18.34 -8.46 -14.84
C PHE A 71 17.50 -7.30 -14.27
N VAL A 72 16.20 -7.37 -14.46
CA VAL A 72 15.23 -6.43 -13.89
C VAL A 72 14.25 -7.21 -13.00
N VAL A 73 14.13 -6.80 -11.75
CA VAL A 73 13.08 -7.24 -10.81
C VAL A 73 12.04 -6.15 -10.73
N LEU A 74 10.86 -6.38 -11.30
CA LEU A 74 9.79 -5.41 -11.38
C LEU A 74 8.68 -5.77 -10.39
N PHE A 75 8.37 -4.84 -9.48
CA PHE A 75 7.23 -5.02 -8.58
C PHE A 75 5.94 -4.64 -9.31
N THR A 76 4.99 -5.58 -9.39
CA THR A 76 3.70 -5.38 -10.04
C THR A 76 2.54 -5.48 -9.06
N SER A 77 1.44 -4.82 -9.39
CA SER A 77 0.18 -4.85 -8.63
C SER A 77 -0.97 -5.28 -9.52
N THR A 78 -2.08 -5.69 -8.92
CA THR A 78 -3.29 -6.07 -9.68
C THR A 78 -3.77 -4.93 -10.58
N VAL A 79 -3.77 -3.71 -10.09
CA VAL A 79 -4.22 -2.52 -10.84
C VAL A 79 -3.20 -2.10 -11.90
N GLY A 80 -1.90 -2.22 -11.60
CA GLY A 80 -0.80 -1.84 -12.49
C GLY A 80 -0.39 -2.93 -13.49
N PHE A 81 -0.95 -4.14 -13.43
CA PHE A 81 -0.42 -5.30 -14.15
C PHE A 81 -0.30 -5.09 -15.67
N GLU A 82 -1.32 -4.56 -16.32
CA GLU A 82 -1.27 -4.26 -17.78
C GLU A 82 -0.22 -3.21 -18.11
N ASN A 83 -0.14 -2.15 -17.30
CA ASN A 83 0.88 -1.11 -17.38
C ASN A 83 2.28 -1.73 -17.34
N ASP A 84 2.50 -2.62 -16.38
CA ASP A 84 3.79 -3.24 -16.10
C ASP A 84 4.17 -4.26 -17.19
N CYS A 85 3.20 -5.01 -17.71
CA CYS A 85 3.39 -5.88 -18.87
C CYS A 85 3.78 -5.09 -20.13
N ARG A 86 3.16 -3.93 -20.34
CA ARG A 86 3.53 -3.04 -21.46
C ARG A 86 4.99 -2.57 -21.31
N LEU A 87 5.38 -2.15 -20.12
CA LEU A 87 6.75 -1.72 -19.85
C LEU A 87 7.76 -2.87 -20.06
N ALA A 88 7.45 -4.07 -19.54
CA ALA A 88 8.31 -5.24 -19.72
C ALA A 88 8.54 -5.57 -21.20
N ARG A 89 7.50 -5.52 -22.03
CA ARG A 89 7.63 -5.70 -23.49
C ARG A 89 8.52 -4.64 -24.13
N LEU A 90 8.38 -3.37 -23.73
CA LEU A 90 9.25 -2.30 -24.26
C LEU A 90 10.71 -2.51 -23.88
N MET A 91 11.00 -2.90 -22.62
CA MET A 91 12.36 -3.22 -22.18
C MET A 91 12.93 -4.43 -22.94
N LYS A 92 12.14 -5.50 -23.12
CA LYS A 92 12.55 -6.71 -23.85
C LYS A 92 12.82 -6.42 -25.34
N ASN A 93 12.01 -5.57 -25.96
CA ASN A 93 12.24 -5.12 -27.35
C ASN A 93 13.52 -4.30 -27.48
N ALA A 94 13.83 -3.46 -26.49
CA ALA A 94 15.03 -2.63 -26.48
C ALA A 94 16.31 -3.44 -26.18
N LYS A 95 16.19 -4.52 -25.42
CA LYS A 95 17.28 -5.44 -25.04
C LYS A 95 16.74 -6.88 -24.94
N PRO A 96 16.79 -7.68 -26.03
CA PRO A 96 16.18 -9.01 -26.10
C PRO A 96 16.76 -10.03 -25.08
N ASP A 97 18.02 -9.92 -24.70
CA ASP A 97 18.70 -10.76 -23.71
C ASP A 97 18.44 -10.36 -22.25
N LEU A 98 17.81 -9.21 -22.03
CA LEU A 98 17.46 -8.75 -20.68
C LEU A 98 16.56 -9.78 -19.96
N LYS A 99 16.96 -10.18 -18.76
CA LYS A 99 16.12 -11.02 -17.90
C LYS A 99 15.16 -10.16 -17.10
N ILE A 100 13.90 -10.57 -17.03
CA ILE A 100 12.85 -9.83 -16.32
C ILE A 100 12.08 -10.79 -15.41
N ALA A 101 12.00 -10.45 -14.12
CA ALA A 101 11.15 -11.13 -13.16
C ALA A 101 10.05 -10.18 -12.65
N PHE A 102 8.83 -10.69 -12.52
CA PHE A 102 7.78 -10.00 -11.79
C PHE A 102 7.64 -10.53 -10.38
N VAL A 103 7.44 -9.62 -9.44
CA VAL A 103 7.14 -9.88 -8.02
C VAL A 103 5.90 -9.07 -7.62
N GLY A 104 5.20 -9.48 -6.56
CA GLY A 104 4.03 -8.76 -6.06
C GLY A 104 2.73 -9.58 -6.09
N PRO A 105 1.59 -9.03 -5.62
CA PRO A 105 0.37 -9.78 -5.39
C PRO A 105 -0.20 -10.56 -6.58
N PRO A 106 -0.33 -10.00 -7.80
CA PRO A 106 -0.97 -10.73 -8.91
C PRO A 106 -0.21 -12.00 -9.31
N VAL A 107 1.11 -11.96 -9.28
CA VAL A 107 1.92 -13.14 -9.65
C VAL A 107 1.94 -14.20 -8.56
N GLN A 108 1.60 -13.84 -7.33
CA GLN A 108 1.36 -14.79 -6.24
C GLN A 108 0.11 -15.63 -6.50
N VAL A 109 -0.96 -15.00 -6.94
CA VAL A 109 -2.29 -15.63 -7.09
C VAL A 109 -2.41 -16.37 -8.42
N GLN A 110 -1.90 -15.78 -9.49
CA GLN A 110 -2.05 -16.29 -10.86
C GLN A 110 -0.69 -16.31 -11.59
N PRO A 111 0.28 -17.12 -11.12
CA PRO A 111 1.65 -17.09 -11.63
C PRO A 111 1.75 -17.48 -13.12
N GLU A 112 1.11 -18.55 -13.56
CA GLU A 112 1.12 -18.98 -14.96
C GLU A 112 0.41 -17.97 -15.86
N GLN A 113 -0.77 -17.49 -15.46
CA GLN A 113 -1.51 -16.50 -16.22
C GLN A 113 -0.70 -15.21 -16.38
N SER A 114 -0.05 -14.78 -15.32
CA SER A 114 0.82 -13.59 -15.33
C SER A 114 1.99 -13.74 -16.29
N LEU A 115 2.66 -14.90 -16.32
CA LEU A 115 3.71 -15.20 -17.29
C LEU A 115 3.23 -15.11 -18.72
N ARG A 116 2.12 -15.78 -19.03
CA ARG A 116 1.55 -15.83 -20.39
C ARG A 116 1.06 -14.47 -20.86
N ALA A 117 0.36 -13.74 -20.00
CA ALA A 117 -0.18 -12.42 -20.32
C ALA A 117 0.91 -11.36 -20.55
N SER A 118 2.03 -11.46 -19.86
CA SER A 118 3.13 -10.51 -20.03
C SER A 118 3.83 -10.63 -21.38
N GLY A 119 4.05 -11.87 -21.84
CA GLY A 119 4.77 -12.19 -23.07
C GLY A 119 6.25 -11.77 -23.11
N ALA A 120 6.78 -11.23 -22.01
CA ALA A 120 8.13 -10.66 -21.93
C ALA A 120 8.87 -11.03 -20.64
N VAL A 121 8.18 -11.58 -19.65
CA VAL A 121 8.73 -11.93 -18.34
C VAL A 121 9.29 -13.34 -18.38
N ASP A 122 10.52 -13.52 -17.90
CA ASP A 122 11.21 -14.83 -17.89
C ASP A 122 10.67 -15.73 -16.77
N PHE A 123 10.38 -15.16 -15.60
CA PHE A 123 9.79 -15.87 -14.46
C PHE A 123 9.07 -14.94 -13.49
N VAL A 124 8.26 -15.51 -12.63
CA VAL A 124 7.60 -14.79 -11.53
C VAL A 124 7.98 -15.39 -10.19
N VAL A 125 7.99 -14.58 -9.13
CA VAL A 125 8.31 -15.06 -7.78
C VAL A 125 7.10 -14.92 -6.87
N ARG A 126 6.70 -16.02 -6.25
CA ARG A 126 5.55 -16.11 -5.34
C ARG A 126 5.97 -15.88 -3.89
N GLY A 127 5.13 -15.21 -3.11
CA GLY A 127 5.39 -14.91 -1.69
C GLY A 127 6.55 -13.94 -1.48
N GLU A 128 7.32 -14.14 -0.42
CA GLU A 128 8.52 -13.36 -0.13
C GLU A 128 9.62 -13.66 -1.14
N PHE A 129 10.04 -12.64 -1.85
CA PHE A 129 10.91 -12.79 -3.02
C PHE A 129 12.39 -12.45 -2.75
N ASP A 130 12.71 -11.94 -1.55
CA ASP A 130 14.02 -11.41 -1.20
C ASP A 130 15.18 -12.32 -1.65
N HIS A 131 15.16 -13.58 -1.23
CA HIS A 131 16.22 -14.54 -1.57
C HIS A 131 16.14 -15.07 -3.00
N ALA A 132 14.95 -15.32 -3.52
CA ALA A 132 14.78 -15.94 -4.84
C ALA A 132 15.38 -15.09 -5.97
N VAL A 133 15.12 -13.76 -5.94
CA VAL A 133 15.69 -12.85 -6.95
C VAL A 133 17.20 -12.69 -6.80
N VAL A 134 17.71 -12.77 -5.57
CA VAL A 134 19.15 -12.71 -5.28
C VAL A 134 19.87 -13.98 -5.74
N GLU A 135 19.28 -15.17 -5.51
CA GLU A 135 19.79 -16.46 -5.99
C GLU A 135 19.91 -16.45 -7.52
N PHE A 136 18.87 -16.01 -8.22
CA PHE A 136 18.90 -15.89 -9.68
C PHE A 136 19.98 -14.91 -10.15
N ALA A 137 20.08 -13.74 -9.55
CA ALA A 137 21.09 -12.72 -9.88
C ALA A 137 22.53 -13.24 -9.69
N ARG A 138 22.73 -14.18 -8.76
CA ARG A 138 24.02 -14.87 -8.50
C ARG A 138 24.28 -16.05 -9.43
N GLY A 139 23.36 -16.41 -10.31
CA GLY A 139 23.53 -17.44 -11.31
C GLY A 139 22.96 -18.82 -10.94
N THR A 140 22.15 -18.92 -9.89
CA THR A 140 21.44 -20.18 -9.57
C THR A 140 20.41 -20.49 -10.68
N PRO A 141 20.36 -21.73 -11.21
CA PRO A 141 19.36 -22.12 -12.20
C PRO A 141 17.92 -21.99 -11.66
N LEU A 142 16.98 -21.60 -12.52
CA LEU A 142 15.56 -21.41 -12.12
C LEU A 142 14.96 -22.67 -11.47
N GLU A 143 15.35 -23.85 -11.94
CA GLU A 143 14.85 -25.13 -11.43
C GLU A 143 15.21 -25.39 -9.96
N GLU A 144 16.26 -24.75 -9.46
CA GLU A 144 16.77 -24.91 -8.10
C GLU A 144 16.24 -23.82 -7.13
N ILE A 145 15.71 -22.72 -7.68
CA ILE A 145 15.24 -21.57 -6.88
C ILE A 145 13.82 -21.82 -6.38
N ARG A 146 13.62 -21.77 -5.09
CA ARG A 146 12.28 -21.85 -4.48
C ARG A 146 11.47 -20.59 -4.78
N ASN A 147 10.14 -20.69 -4.72
CA ASN A 147 9.15 -19.63 -4.95
C ASN A 147 8.95 -19.22 -6.41
N VAL A 148 9.80 -19.67 -7.36
CA VAL A 148 9.66 -19.25 -8.75
C VAL A 148 8.64 -20.08 -9.51
N THR A 149 8.00 -19.43 -10.51
CA THR A 149 7.25 -20.07 -11.58
C THR A 149 7.76 -19.53 -12.91
N PHE A 150 8.07 -20.43 -13.84
CA PHE A 150 8.62 -20.11 -15.17
C PHE A 150 8.08 -21.05 -16.24
N LEU A 151 8.30 -20.71 -17.51
CA LEU A 151 7.91 -21.57 -18.63
C LEU A 151 9.11 -22.43 -19.06
N LYS A 152 8.92 -23.75 -19.11
CA LYS A 152 9.85 -24.73 -19.67
C LYS A 152 9.15 -25.52 -20.76
N ASP A 153 9.65 -25.44 -21.97
CA ASP A 153 9.04 -26.06 -23.15
C ASP A 153 7.56 -25.70 -23.31
N GLY A 154 7.20 -24.43 -23.06
CA GLY A 154 5.85 -23.92 -23.15
C GLY A 154 4.91 -24.29 -21.99
N LYS A 155 5.38 -25.10 -21.03
CA LYS A 155 4.63 -25.50 -19.83
C LYS A 155 5.08 -24.71 -18.61
N ALA A 156 4.13 -24.33 -17.76
CA ALA A 156 4.45 -23.68 -16.51
C ALA A 156 5.00 -24.68 -15.48
N VAL A 157 6.15 -24.36 -14.95
CA VAL A 157 6.80 -25.10 -13.86
C VAL A 157 6.83 -24.22 -12.62
N SER A 158 6.25 -24.71 -11.53
CA SER A 158 6.23 -24.01 -10.24
C SER A 158 7.05 -24.77 -9.20
N ASN A 159 8.13 -24.17 -8.74
CA ASN A 159 8.96 -24.77 -7.69
C ASN A 159 8.27 -24.68 -6.32
N PRO A 160 8.65 -25.51 -5.34
CA PRO A 160 8.12 -25.46 -3.98
C PRO A 160 8.31 -24.07 -3.34
N LEU A 161 7.36 -23.67 -2.50
CA LEU A 161 7.48 -22.44 -1.73
C LEU A 161 8.58 -22.57 -0.66
N ARG A 162 9.24 -21.46 -0.40
CA ARG A 162 10.16 -21.30 0.73
C ARG A 162 9.33 -21.01 1.99
N PRO A 163 9.72 -21.51 3.17
CA PRO A 163 9.17 -21.01 4.42
C PRO A 163 9.36 -19.49 4.53
N GLN A 164 8.39 -18.81 5.12
CA GLN A 164 8.48 -17.38 5.37
C GLN A 164 9.62 -17.05 6.33
N LEU A 165 10.31 -15.93 6.10
CA LEU A 165 11.44 -15.48 6.90
C LEU A 165 11.02 -15.31 8.37
N GLN A 166 11.80 -15.85 9.31
CA GLN A 166 11.60 -15.69 10.75
C GLN A 166 12.41 -14.50 11.28
N THR A 167 12.32 -14.20 12.58
CA THR A 167 12.99 -13.05 13.20
C THR A 167 14.50 -13.03 12.90
N GLU A 168 15.16 -14.17 13.02
CA GLU A 168 16.61 -14.29 12.79
C GLU A 168 16.99 -14.02 11.33
N ASP A 169 16.10 -14.31 10.39
CA ASP A 169 16.31 -14.04 8.97
C ASP A 169 15.99 -12.57 8.64
N LEU A 170 14.92 -12.03 9.23
CA LEU A 170 14.55 -10.62 9.07
C LEU A 170 15.64 -9.67 9.60
N ASP A 171 16.31 -10.05 10.71
CA ASP A 171 17.40 -9.27 11.29
C ASP A 171 18.68 -9.27 10.44
N LYS A 172 18.84 -10.26 9.53
CA LYS A 172 19.96 -10.34 8.59
C LYS A 172 19.71 -9.56 7.30
N LEU A 173 18.51 -9.12 7.05
CA LEU A 173 18.22 -8.29 5.88
C LEU A 173 18.96 -6.95 6.00
N PRO A 174 19.45 -6.39 4.87
CA PRO A 174 20.07 -5.07 4.88
C PRO A 174 19.07 -4.02 5.33
N PHE A 175 19.56 -2.94 5.90
CA PHE A 175 18.70 -1.81 6.28
C PHE A 175 18.19 -1.09 5.04
N ALA A 176 16.86 -0.89 4.95
CA ALA A 176 16.25 -0.17 3.86
C ALA A 176 16.81 1.25 3.74
N SER A 177 17.12 1.90 4.88
CA SER A 177 17.70 3.24 4.94
C SER A 177 19.04 3.35 4.21
N GLU A 178 19.88 2.30 4.19
CA GLU A 178 21.15 2.29 3.42
C GLU A 178 20.91 2.29 1.91
N VAL A 179 19.91 1.54 1.48
CA VAL A 179 19.53 1.46 0.06
C VAL A 179 18.96 2.78 -0.42
N TYR A 180 18.15 3.44 0.42
CA TYR A 180 17.59 4.76 0.11
C TYR A 180 18.67 5.82 -0.03
N GLU A 181 19.65 5.87 0.87
CA GLU A 181 20.75 6.82 0.79
C GLU A 181 21.49 6.77 -0.56
N ARG A 182 21.66 5.56 -1.11
CA ARG A 182 22.36 5.36 -2.38
C ARG A 182 21.51 5.62 -3.62
N ASN A 183 20.18 5.46 -3.52
CA ASN A 183 19.33 5.33 -4.70
C ASN A 183 18.19 6.35 -4.80
N LEU A 184 17.75 6.93 -3.66
CA LEU A 184 16.52 7.70 -3.61
C LEU A 184 16.79 9.12 -3.06
N LYS A 185 15.94 10.07 -3.45
CA LYS A 185 15.89 11.42 -2.86
C LYS A 185 14.69 11.47 -1.93
N ILE A 186 14.93 11.49 -0.62
CA ILE A 186 13.86 11.43 0.37
C ILE A 186 12.90 12.63 0.33
N GLU A 187 13.36 13.76 -0.20
CA GLU A 187 12.57 14.98 -0.38
C GLU A 187 11.44 14.81 -1.41
N ASN A 188 11.54 13.82 -2.29
CA ASN A 188 10.53 13.52 -3.30
C ASN A 188 9.34 12.72 -2.75
N TYR A 189 9.48 12.15 -1.53
CA TYR A 189 8.44 11.34 -0.92
C TYR A 189 7.55 12.18 -0.03
N SER A 190 6.25 12.07 -0.26
CA SER A 190 5.24 12.78 0.53
C SER A 190 3.97 11.97 0.69
N ILE A 191 3.43 11.96 1.90
CA ILE A 191 2.09 11.48 2.23
C ILE A 191 1.43 12.58 3.07
N PRO A 192 0.20 13.02 2.77
CA PRO A 192 -0.39 14.25 3.32
C PRO A 192 -0.40 14.34 4.85
N TYR A 193 -0.58 13.24 5.55
CA TYR A 193 -0.66 13.20 7.02
C TYR A 193 0.67 12.99 7.73
N LEU A 194 1.77 12.76 6.98
CA LEU A 194 3.13 12.64 7.53
C LEU A 194 3.88 13.97 7.49
N LEU A 195 4.93 14.09 8.31
CA LEU A 195 5.85 15.22 8.24
C LEU A 195 6.90 14.98 7.15
N HIS A 196 7.28 16.00 6.42
CA HIS A 196 8.22 15.91 5.30
C HIS A 196 9.55 16.58 5.58
N PRO A 197 10.66 16.02 5.12
CA PRO A 197 10.85 14.69 4.53
C PRO A 197 10.63 13.56 5.55
N TYR A 198 10.17 12.40 5.08
CA TYR A 198 10.05 11.20 5.90
C TYR A 198 10.78 10.02 5.23
N ILE A 199 11.06 8.97 5.98
CA ILE A 199 11.44 7.67 5.44
C ILE A 199 10.53 6.58 6.00
N SER A 200 10.49 5.43 5.32
CA SER A 200 9.68 4.31 5.76
C SER A 200 10.46 3.00 5.66
N PHE A 201 10.30 2.14 6.67
CA PHE A 201 10.75 0.75 6.64
C PHE A 201 9.88 -0.13 7.54
N TYR A 202 10.04 -1.45 7.43
CA TYR A 202 9.25 -2.41 8.20
C TYR A 202 9.96 -2.84 9.48
N SER A 203 9.22 -2.91 10.58
CA SER A 203 9.66 -3.56 11.82
C SER A 203 9.16 -5.01 11.92
N SER A 204 8.18 -5.37 11.08
CA SER A 204 7.56 -6.69 11.04
C SER A 204 6.99 -7.00 9.66
N ARG A 205 6.68 -8.28 9.42
CA ARG A 205 5.93 -8.77 8.26
C ARG A 205 4.78 -9.66 8.70
N GLY A 206 3.67 -9.56 8.00
CA GLY A 206 2.46 -10.34 8.28
C GLY A 206 1.53 -9.70 9.28
N CYS A 207 0.26 -10.09 9.22
CA CYS A 207 -0.79 -9.59 10.11
C CYS A 207 -1.69 -10.75 10.57
N PRO A 208 -1.88 -10.96 11.90
CA PRO A 208 -2.69 -12.05 12.41
C PRO A 208 -4.20 -11.82 12.22
N ALA A 209 -4.61 -10.65 11.76
CA ALA A 209 -6.01 -10.37 11.48
C ALA A 209 -6.47 -11.07 10.20
N LEU A 210 -7.72 -11.54 10.21
CA LEU A 210 -8.32 -12.29 9.11
C LEU A 210 -9.27 -11.42 8.26
N CYS A 211 -8.96 -10.13 8.10
CA CYS A 211 -9.80 -9.22 7.34
C CYS A 211 -9.95 -9.71 5.89
N THR A 212 -11.21 -9.94 5.45
CA THR A 212 -11.52 -10.59 4.18
C THR A 212 -11.04 -9.80 2.95
N PHE A 213 -10.89 -8.48 3.09
CA PHE A 213 -10.50 -7.57 2.00
C PHE A 213 -8.98 -7.34 1.91
N CYS A 214 -8.21 -7.73 2.94
CA CYS A 214 -6.82 -7.32 3.04
C CYS A 214 -5.91 -8.15 2.13
N LEU A 215 -5.30 -7.50 1.14
CA LEU A 215 -4.51 -8.17 0.11
C LEU A 215 -3.20 -8.77 0.63
N TRP A 216 -2.43 -8.02 1.43
CA TRP A 216 -1.06 -8.41 1.79
C TRP A 216 -0.95 -9.71 2.58
N PRO A 217 -1.69 -9.90 3.69
CA PRO A 217 -1.62 -11.16 4.44
C PRO A 217 -2.12 -12.36 3.64
N GLN A 218 -3.10 -12.15 2.76
CA GLN A 218 -3.68 -13.24 1.96
C GLN A 218 -2.84 -13.61 0.74
N THR A 219 -1.91 -12.76 0.32
CA THR A 219 -1.09 -13.00 -0.87
C THR A 219 0.41 -13.06 -0.60
N MET A 220 1.00 -12.09 0.11
CA MET A 220 2.45 -11.96 0.22
C MET A 220 2.97 -12.25 1.63
N SER A 221 2.50 -11.47 2.63
CA SER A 221 3.14 -11.44 3.95
C SER A 221 2.66 -12.53 4.90
N GLY A 222 1.48 -13.15 4.64
CA GLY A 222 0.89 -14.19 5.48
C GLY A 222 0.29 -13.66 6.78
N HIS A 223 -0.36 -14.58 7.51
CA HIS A 223 -1.04 -14.27 8.79
C HIS A 223 -0.15 -14.45 10.03
N ALA A 224 1.04 -15.04 9.88
CA ALA A 224 2.00 -15.10 10.96
C ALA A 224 2.70 -13.74 11.13
N TRP A 225 2.52 -13.12 12.29
CA TRP A 225 3.22 -11.87 12.59
C TRP A 225 4.66 -12.17 13.01
N ARG A 226 5.61 -11.82 12.15
CA ARG A 226 7.05 -12.07 12.29
C ARG A 226 7.78 -10.74 12.41
N VAL A 227 8.58 -10.60 13.43
CA VAL A 227 9.17 -9.32 13.83
C VAL A 227 10.69 -9.33 13.67
N ARG A 228 11.26 -8.22 13.34
CA ARG A 228 12.68 -7.93 13.56
C ARG A 228 12.89 -7.76 15.07
N SER A 229 14.04 -8.09 15.60
CA SER A 229 14.35 -7.81 17.00
C SER A 229 14.24 -6.31 17.30
N VAL A 230 13.93 -5.96 18.53
CA VAL A 230 13.82 -4.54 18.93
C VAL A 230 15.15 -3.83 18.70
N ASP A 231 16.28 -4.48 19.02
CA ASP A 231 17.61 -3.91 18.83
C ASP A 231 17.93 -3.64 17.36
N ASN A 232 17.55 -4.55 16.47
CA ASN A 232 17.75 -4.37 15.02
C ASN A 232 16.95 -3.17 14.49
N VAL A 233 15.69 -3.00 14.89
CA VAL A 233 14.86 -1.85 14.51
C VAL A 233 15.40 -0.53 15.07
N VAL A 234 15.85 -0.54 16.32
CA VAL A 234 16.44 0.63 16.96
C VAL A 234 17.75 1.03 16.28
N GLU A 235 18.56 0.05 15.89
CA GLU A 235 19.82 0.31 15.20
C GLU A 235 19.58 0.92 13.82
N GLU A 236 18.65 0.40 13.01
CA GLU A 236 18.29 1.04 11.74
C GLU A 236 17.75 2.45 11.94
N THR A 237 16.90 2.65 12.95
CA THR A 237 16.39 3.98 13.32
C THR A 237 17.53 4.95 13.62
N ARG A 238 18.51 4.53 14.44
CA ARG A 238 19.68 5.35 14.81
C ARG A 238 20.51 5.71 13.58
N GLN A 239 20.78 4.75 12.71
CA GLN A 239 21.52 4.98 11.48
C GLN A 239 20.75 5.87 10.50
N ALA A 240 19.44 5.68 10.37
CA ALA A 240 18.59 6.52 9.54
C ALA A 240 18.61 7.99 9.96
N LEU A 241 18.58 8.26 11.28
CA LEU A 241 18.69 9.62 11.82
C LEU A 241 20.05 10.26 11.50
N GLN A 242 21.12 9.47 11.43
CA GLN A 242 22.46 9.96 11.05
C GLN A 242 22.59 10.21 9.54
N ARG A 243 22.05 9.30 8.71
CA ARG A 243 22.09 9.40 7.24
C ARG A 243 21.23 10.54 6.71
N PHE A 244 20.10 10.80 7.35
CA PHE A 244 19.10 11.76 6.89
C PHE A 244 18.79 12.81 7.95
N PRO A 245 19.74 13.70 8.30
CA PRO A 245 19.54 14.72 9.35
C PRO A 245 18.40 15.71 9.05
N GLN A 246 18.00 15.86 7.76
CA GLN A 246 16.87 16.67 7.33
C GLN A 246 15.51 15.99 7.53
N MET A 247 15.49 14.68 7.81
CA MET A 247 14.27 13.90 8.02
C MET A 247 13.51 14.40 9.25
N LYS A 248 12.18 14.50 9.12
CA LYS A 248 11.30 14.95 10.20
C LYS A 248 10.52 13.82 10.87
N GLU A 249 10.39 12.67 10.20
CA GLU A 249 9.57 11.56 10.69
C GLU A 249 10.01 10.23 10.10
N ILE A 250 9.92 9.15 10.89
CA ILE A 250 10.00 7.77 10.40
C ILE A 250 8.60 7.19 10.41
N PHE A 251 8.22 6.55 9.32
CA PHE A 251 6.96 5.84 9.19
C PHE A 251 7.19 4.33 9.17
N PHE A 252 6.70 3.62 10.18
CA PHE A 252 6.69 2.16 10.21
C PHE A 252 5.46 1.66 9.45
N ASP A 253 5.67 1.27 8.17
CA ASP A 253 4.60 0.84 7.25
C ASP A 253 4.31 -0.66 7.34
N ASP A 254 4.40 -1.20 8.53
CA ASP A 254 4.07 -2.60 8.82
C ASP A 254 2.63 -2.92 8.40
N ASP A 255 2.30 -4.19 8.13
CA ASP A 255 0.90 -4.60 7.99
C ASP A 255 0.11 -4.28 9.27
N THR A 256 0.78 -4.36 10.42
CA THR A 256 0.31 -3.85 11.71
C THR A 256 1.47 -3.77 12.70
N PHE A 257 1.68 -2.62 13.28
CA PHE A 257 2.82 -2.37 14.17
C PHE A 257 2.56 -2.81 15.62
N ASN A 258 1.38 -2.48 16.16
CA ASN A 258 1.08 -2.49 17.61
C ASN A 258 0.42 -3.79 18.12
N ILE A 259 0.94 -4.97 17.76
CA ILE A 259 0.32 -6.26 18.15
C ILE A 259 0.64 -6.64 19.60
N ARG A 260 1.90 -6.55 20.03
CA ARG A 260 2.33 -7.02 21.35
C ARG A 260 2.65 -5.84 22.26
N LYS A 261 1.98 -5.78 23.41
CA LYS A 261 2.15 -4.72 24.42
C LYS A 261 3.60 -4.62 24.93
N ASP A 262 4.19 -5.74 25.29
CA ASP A 262 5.57 -5.81 25.79
C ASP A 262 6.58 -5.21 24.80
N ARG A 263 6.48 -5.62 23.53
CA ARG A 263 7.33 -5.10 22.46
C ARG A 263 7.12 -3.60 22.24
N MET A 264 5.87 -3.11 22.26
CA MET A 264 5.59 -1.68 22.08
C MET A 264 6.19 -0.84 23.21
N ILE A 265 6.12 -1.31 24.43
CA ILE A 265 6.72 -0.63 25.59
C ILE A 265 8.25 -0.66 25.48
N GLU A 266 8.84 -1.79 25.13
CA GLU A 266 10.29 -1.95 25.00
C GLU A 266 10.87 -1.04 23.91
N ILE A 267 10.32 -1.10 22.69
CA ILE A 267 10.79 -0.32 21.55
C ILE A 267 10.63 1.18 21.82
N SER A 268 9.52 1.59 22.44
CA SER A 268 9.26 2.98 22.79
C SER A 268 10.25 3.53 23.84
N LYS A 269 10.62 2.71 24.82
CA LYS A 269 11.68 3.08 25.79
C LYS A 269 13.03 3.29 25.11
N LYS A 270 13.38 2.45 24.11
CA LYS A 270 14.62 2.58 23.35
C LYS A 270 14.58 3.74 22.33
N PHE A 271 13.40 4.08 21.81
CA PHE A 271 13.23 5.24 20.92
C PHE A 271 13.30 6.58 21.66
N LYS A 272 12.84 6.65 22.91
CA LYS A 272 12.77 7.89 23.68
C LYS A 272 14.08 8.70 23.70
N PRO A 273 15.26 8.11 23.98
CA PRO A 273 16.52 8.85 23.99
C PRO A 273 16.98 9.30 22.59
N LEU A 274 16.45 8.74 21.50
CA LEU A 274 16.80 9.14 20.13
C LEU A 274 16.12 10.46 19.72
N GLY A 275 15.05 10.89 20.42
CA GLY A 275 14.47 12.21 20.29
C GLY A 275 13.82 12.53 18.94
N PHE A 276 13.31 11.54 18.22
CA PHE A 276 12.70 11.69 16.91
C PHE A 276 11.18 11.50 16.94
N ARG A 277 10.51 11.85 15.86
CA ARG A 277 9.07 11.60 15.67
C ARG A 277 8.86 10.41 14.76
N TRP A 278 7.84 9.62 15.05
CA TRP A 278 7.45 8.48 14.23
C TRP A 278 5.95 8.29 14.16
N SER A 279 5.53 7.63 13.09
CA SER A 279 4.16 7.21 12.84
C SER A 279 4.14 5.74 12.43
N SER A 280 3.01 5.09 12.56
CA SER A 280 2.85 3.70 12.13
C SER A 280 1.42 3.37 11.72
N THR A 281 1.24 2.25 11.02
CA THR A 281 -0.04 1.56 10.98
C THR A 281 -0.38 1.02 12.37
N ALA A 282 -1.65 0.98 12.73
CA ALA A 282 -2.07 0.48 14.04
C ALA A 282 -3.46 -0.16 14.00
N ARG A 283 -3.69 -1.11 14.92
CA ARG A 283 -5.00 -1.64 15.26
C ARG A 283 -5.48 -1.07 16.59
N VAL A 284 -6.78 -1.07 16.82
CA VAL A 284 -7.43 -0.44 17.98
C VAL A 284 -7.32 -1.21 19.30
N HIS A 285 -6.31 -2.08 19.44
CA HIS A 285 -6.19 -3.02 20.57
C HIS A 285 -5.27 -2.54 21.71
N SER A 286 -4.52 -1.45 21.50
CA SER A 286 -3.59 -0.96 22.53
C SER A 286 -4.32 -0.24 23.66
N ASP A 287 -3.96 -0.59 24.89
CA ASP A 287 -4.44 0.08 26.10
C ASP A 287 -3.77 1.44 26.34
N TYR A 288 -4.27 2.19 27.33
CA TYR A 288 -3.76 3.52 27.66
C TYR A 288 -2.28 3.53 28.01
N GLU A 289 -1.80 2.54 28.77
CA GLU A 289 -0.39 2.47 29.22
C GLU A 289 0.55 2.25 28.03
N THR A 290 0.17 1.37 27.10
CA THR A 290 0.92 1.13 25.86
C THR A 290 0.98 2.39 25.01
N LEU A 291 -0.18 3.04 24.80
CA LEU A 291 -0.26 4.29 24.02
C LEU A 291 0.54 5.42 24.67
N LYS A 292 0.53 5.50 26.01
CA LYS A 292 1.35 6.48 26.73
C LYS A 292 2.84 6.21 26.54
N ALA A 293 3.28 4.96 26.65
CA ALA A 293 4.68 4.61 26.37
C ALA A 293 5.08 4.95 24.93
N MET A 294 4.21 4.65 23.95
CA MET A 294 4.45 4.99 22.55
C MET A 294 4.56 6.51 22.34
N ALA A 295 3.66 7.30 22.95
CA ALA A 295 3.73 8.77 22.90
C ALA A 295 5.01 9.31 23.54
N ASP A 296 5.40 8.80 24.71
CA ASP A 296 6.64 9.14 25.40
C ASP A 296 7.88 8.78 24.56
N GLY A 297 7.77 7.75 23.70
CA GLY A 297 8.79 7.32 22.75
C GLY A 297 8.77 8.05 21.40
N GLY A 298 7.94 9.09 21.24
CA GLY A 298 7.90 9.94 20.04
C GLY A 298 6.82 9.60 19.00
N ALA A 299 5.90 8.67 19.31
CA ALA A 299 4.77 8.38 18.44
C ALA A 299 3.90 9.63 18.24
N ARG A 300 3.69 10.02 16.98
CA ARG A 300 2.95 11.22 16.60
C ARG A 300 1.58 10.93 16.00
N LEU A 301 1.50 9.93 15.12
CA LEU A 301 0.29 9.63 14.36
C LEU A 301 0.19 8.12 14.10
N PHE A 302 -1.03 7.62 14.18
CA PHE A 302 -1.36 6.27 13.73
C PHE A 302 -2.31 6.30 12.53
N ILE A 303 -2.03 5.42 11.56
CA ILE A 303 -2.96 5.09 10.47
C ILE A 303 -3.77 3.89 10.94
N VAL A 304 -5.08 4.06 11.06
CA VAL A 304 -5.97 3.07 11.68
C VAL A 304 -7.10 2.71 10.73
N GLY A 305 -7.12 1.46 10.28
CA GLY A 305 -8.27 0.95 9.55
C GLY A 305 -9.49 0.84 10.48
N LEU A 306 -10.42 1.75 10.39
CA LEU A 306 -11.69 1.76 11.13
C LEU A 306 -12.79 1.05 10.32
N GLU A 307 -12.75 1.13 9.01
CA GLU A 307 -13.52 0.51 7.94
C GLU A 307 -15.00 0.92 7.96
N SER A 308 -15.74 0.61 9.03
CA SER A 308 -17.18 0.88 9.14
C SER A 308 -17.59 1.21 10.56
N GLY A 309 -18.65 2.00 10.70
CA GLY A 309 -19.35 2.27 11.97
C GLY A 309 -20.44 1.22 12.31
N SER A 310 -20.69 0.26 11.38
CA SER A 310 -21.66 -0.80 11.57
C SER A 310 -20.99 -2.06 12.17
N PRO A 311 -21.45 -2.54 13.36
CA PRO A 311 -20.96 -3.79 13.93
C PRO A 311 -21.15 -5.00 13.02
N GLU A 312 -22.24 -5.02 12.25
CA GLU A 312 -22.54 -6.09 11.29
C GLU A 312 -21.50 -6.11 10.16
N ILE A 313 -21.20 -4.96 9.55
CA ILE A 313 -20.20 -4.86 8.49
C ILE A 313 -18.83 -5.27 9.02
N LEU A 314 -18.41 -4.79 10.19
CA LEU A 314 -17.14 -5.19 10.82
C LEU A 314 -17.04 -6.71 11.05
N LYS A 315 -18.16 -7.37 11.40
CA LYS A 315 -18.26 -8.82 11.54
C LYS A 315 -18.12 -9.52 10.17
N ASN A 316 -18.84 -9.04 9.16
CA ASN A 316 -18.82 -9.63 7.80
C ASN A 316 -17.42 -9.63 7.18
N ILE A 317 -16.63 -8.58 7.43
CA ILE A 317 -15.26 -8.47 6.95
C ILE A 317 -14.22 -9.09 7.92
N LYS A 318 -14.64 -9.75 8.97
CA LYS A 318 -13.75 -10.37 10.00
C LYS A 318 -12.73 -9.38 10.56
N LYS A 319 -13.12 -8.12 10.80
CA LYS A 319 -12.19 -7.07 11.27
C LYS A 319 -11.53 -7.41 12.60
N GLY A 320 -12.19 -8.19 13.46
CA GLY A 320 -11.69 -8.54 14.79
C GLY A 320 -11.55 -7.33 15.72
N ALA A 321 -12.30 -6.27 15.47
CA ALA A 321 -12.38 -5.07 16.30
C ALA A 321 -13.84 -4.58 16.33
N THR A 322 -14.25 -3.94 17.43
CA THR A 322 -15.59 -3.36 17.57
C THR A 322 -15.55 -1.83 17.54
N VAL A 323 -16.71 -1.24 17.32
CA VAL A 323 -16.90 0.20 17.36
C VAL A 323 -16.51 0.78 18.73
N GLU A 324 -16.82 0.05 19.82
CA GLU A 324 -16.49 0.45 21.20
C GLU A 324 -14.98 0.40 21.45
N MET A 325 -14.29 -0.62 20.96
CA MET A 325 -12.81 -0.70 21.04
C MET A 325 -12.17 0.51 20.34
N ALA A 326 -12.67 0.85 19.16
CA ALA A 326 -12.16 1.99 18.41
C ALA A 326 -12.44 3.33 19.13
N ARG A 327 -13.65 3.52 19.71
CA ARG A 327 -13.95 4.70 20.55
C ARG A 327 -12.97 4.83 21.73
N ALA A 328 -12.74 3.73 22.44
CA ALA A 328 -11.81 3.71 23.58
C ALA A 328 -10.37 4.01 23.14
N PHE A 329 -9.92 3.42 22.05
CA PHE A 329 -8.60 3.64 21.46
C PHE A 329 -8.40 5.11 21.06
N VAL A 330 -9.34 5.69 20.29
CA VAL A 330 -9.30 7.10 19.86
C VAL A 330 -9.28 8.04 21.06
N LYS A 331 -10.13 7.78 22.08
CA LYS A 331 -10.14 8.55 23.33
C LYS A 331 -8.79 8.50 24.04
N ASN A 332 -8.16 7.34 24.09
CA ASN A 332 -6.85 7.17 24.72
C ASN A 332 -5.72 7.84 23.92
N CYS A 333 -5.72 7.71 22.59
CA CYS A 333 -4.77 8.42 21.71
C CYS A 333 -4.84 9.95 21.92
N LYS A 334 -6.05 10.50 21.95
CA LYS A 334 -6.26 11.94 22.21
C LYS A 334 -5.71 12.37 23.57
N LYS A 335 -5.87 11.55 24.62
CA LYS A 335 -5.33 11.86 25.95
C LYS A 335 -3.82 11.92 26.00
N VAL A 336 -3.14 11.08 25.20
CA VAL A 336 -1.67 11.04 25.15
C VAL A 336 -1.07 11.89 24.03
N GLY A 337 -1.91 12.57 23.22
CA GLY A 337 -1.49 13.48 22.16
C GLY A 337 -1.09 12.78 20.84
N ILE A 338 -1.42 11.51 20.65
CA ILE A 338 -1.24 10.80 19.39
C ILE A 338 -2.40 11.12 18.44
N LYS A 339 -2.07 11.58 17.24
CA LYS A 339 -3.02 11.85 16.15
C LYS A 339 -3.48 10.56 15.47
N ILE A 340 -4.62 10.60 14.80
CA ILE A 340 -5.16 9.46 14.06
C ILE A 340 -5.56 9.88 12.64
N HIS A 341 -5.06 9.12 11.66
CA HIS A 341 -5.60 9.05 10.31
C HIS A 341 -6.47 7.80 10.23
N GLY A 342 -7.75 7.95 9.97
CA GLY A 342 -8.72 6.84 9.96
C GLY A 342 -9.12 6.46 8.56
N ASP A 343 -8.97 5.16 8.23
CA ASP A 343 -9.38 4.60 6.95
C ASP A 343 -10.78 3.99 7.06
N PHE A 344 -11.63 4.29 6.07
CA PHE A 344 -12.98 3.77 5.92
C PHE A 344 -13.16 3.16 4.53
N ILE A 345 -14.00 2.14 4.42
CA ILE A 345 -14.29 1.47 3.15
C ILE A 345 -15.79 1.46 2.91
N ILE A 346 -16.21 1.85 1.71
CA ILE A 346 -17.59 1.76 1.23
C ILE A 346 -17.70 0.66 0.18
N GLY A 347 -18.80 -0.09 0.18
CA GLY A 347 -19.04 -1.20 -0.72
C GLY A 347 -18.69 -2.56 -0.11
N LEU A 348 -18.57 -2.67 1.21
CA LEU A 348 -18.28 -3.93 1.91
C LEU A 348 -19.50 -4.88 1.92
N PRO A 349 -19.30 -6.20 2.10
CA PRO A 349 -20.39 -7.18 2.12
C PRO A 349 -21.48 -6.86 3.15
N GLY A 350 -22.74 -6.75 2.67
CA GLY A 350 -23.91 -6.44 3.49
C GLY A 350 -24.13 -4.93 3.71
N GLU A 351 -23.35 -4.06 3.05
CA GLU A 351 -23.50 -2.63 3.21
C GLU A 351 -24.77 -2.10 2.52
N THR A 352 -25.42 -1.15 3.18
CA THR A 352 -26.64 -0.46 2.72
C THR A 352 -26.49 1.05 2.91
N PRO A 353 -27.37 1.88 2.33
CA PRO A 353 -27.37 3.32 2.60
C PRO A 353 -27.42 3.66 4.10
N GLU A 354 -28.13 2.88 4.91
CA GLU A 354 -28.27 3.08 6.36
C GLU A 354 -26.97 2.77 7.11
N THR A 355 -26.24 1.70 6.72
CA THR A 355 -24.95 1.40 7.34
C THR A 355 -23.87 2.38 6.93
N ILE A 356 -23.94 2.93 5.70
CA ILE A 356 -23.08 4.02 5.25
C ILE A 356 -23.34 5.28 6.09
N GLU A 357 -24.63 5.64 6.31
CA GLU A 357 -24.99 6.76 7.20
C GLU A 357 -24.42 6.56 8.60
N THR A 358 -24.59 5.36 9.16
CA THR A 358 -24.03 4.99 10.47
C THR A 358 -22.51 5.20 10.49
N THR A 359 -21.81 4.84 9.42
CA THR A 359 -20.36 5.00 9.29
C THR A 359 -19.95 6.47 9.22
N ILE A 360 -20.69 7.30 8.50
CA ILE A 360 -20.45 8.75 8.43
C ILE A 360 -20.63 9.40 9.81
N GLN A 361 -21.71 9.08 10.52
CA GLN A 361 -21.96 9.62 11.85
C GLN A 361 -20.90 9.13 12.86
N TYR A 362 -20.50 7.86 12.77
CA TYR A 362 -19.41 7.32 13.59
C TYR A 362 -18.07 8.04 13.36
N ALA A 363 -17.70 8.30 12.13
CA ALA A 363 -16.48 9.07 11.83
C ALA A 363 -16.56 10.50 12.41
N LYS A 364 -17.72 11.14 12.31
CA LYS A 364 -17.95 12.48 12.88
C LYS A 364 -17.88 12.47 14.40
N GLU A 365 -18.38 11.42 15.05
CA GLU A 365 -18.30 11.20 16.50
C GLU A 365 -16.86 11.03 16.97
N LEU A 366 -16.08 10.20 16.26
CA LEU A 366 -14.67 9.97 16.59
C LEU A 366 -13.83 11.25 16.51
N ASP A 367 -14.19 12.19 15.63
CA ASP A 367 -13.52 13.49 15.47
C ASP A 367 -11.99 13.38 15.47
N ILE A 368 -11.46 12.55 14.58
CA ILE A 368 -10.03 12.30 14.39
C ILE A 368 -9.41 13.36 13.45
N GLU A 369 -8.09 13.35 13.28
CA GLU A 369 -7.40 14.42 12.56
C GLU A 369 -7.73 14.43 11.08
N THR A 370 -7.63 13.28 10.44
CA THR A 370 -7.90 13.10 9.00
C THR A 370 -8.60 11.78 8.74
N VAL A 371 -9.34 11.70 7.65
CA VAL A 371 -9.99 10.46 7.18
C VAL A 371 -9.65 10.22 5.71
N GLN A 372 -9.54 8.95 5.36
CA GLN A 372 -9.55 8.45 4.00
C GLN A 372 -10.76 7.54 3.80
N VAL A 373 -11.43 7.68 2.67
CA VAL A 373 -12.59 6.85 2.33
C VAL A 373 -12.31 6.20 0.98
N SER A 374 -12.22 4.88 0.98
CA SER A 374 -11.97 4.08 -0.22
C SER A 374 -13.23 3.30 -0.61
N ILE A 375 -13.34 2.94 -1.88
CA ILE A 375 -14.33 1.97 -2.34
C ILE A 375 -13.69 0.60 -2.29
N ALA A 376 -14.46 -0.40 -1.82
CA ALA A 376 -13.99 -1.78 -1.76
C ALA A 376 -13.51 -2.26 -3.13
N HIS A 377 -12.32 -2.85 -3.15
CA HIS A 377 -11.74 -3.43 -4.35
C HIS A 377 -11.60 -4.94 -4.16
N ALA A 378 -12.15 -5.69 -5.11
CA ALA A 378 -12.06 -7.14 -5.13
C ALA A 378 -10.71 -7.57 -5.73
N PHE A 379 -9.72 -7.75 -4.87
CA PHE A 379 -8.41 -8.24 -5.29
C PHE A 379 -8.42 -9.76 -5.41
N PRO A 380 -8.07 -10.34 -6.57
CA PRO A 380 -7.88 -11.78 -6.69
C PRO A 380 -6.97 -12.34 -5.58
N GLY A 381 -7.36 -13.48 -5.01
CA GLY A 381 -6.66 -14.10 -3.88
C GLY A 381 -7.10 -13.60 -2.50
N THR A 382 -8.17 -12.81 -2.42
CA THR A 382 -8.80 -12.41 -1.16
C THR A 382 -10.18 -13.05 -1.00
N GLU A 383 -10.58 -13.33 0.25
CA GLU A 383 -11.94 -13.83 0.54
C GLU A 383 -13.03 -12.85 0.04
N LEU A 384 -12.73 -11.56 -0.01
CA LEU A 384 -13.65 -10.56 -0.54
C LEU A 384 -13.88 -10.74 -2.04
N TYR A 385 -12.83 -11.07 -2.80
CA TYR A 385 -12.94 -11.37 -4.23
C TYR A 385 -13.85 -12.58 -4.45
N ASP A 386 -13.60 -13.68 -3.72
CA ASP A 386 -14.41 -14.91 -3.82
C ASP A 386 -15.89 -14.66 -3.46
N PHE A 387 -16.13 -13.80 -2.46
CA PHE A 387 -17.49 -13.39 -2.10
C PHE A 387 -18.19 -12.65 -3.24
N TYR A 388 -17.57 -11.66 -3.85
CA TYR A 388 -18.20 -10.90 -4.93
C TYR A 388 -18.36 -11.73 -6.21
N GLU A 389 -17.38 -12.58 -6.55
CA GLU A 389 -17.47 -13.48 -7.69
C GLU A 389 -18.64 -14.47 -7.52
N LYS A 390 -18.73 -15.10 -6.34
CA LYS A 390 -19.81 -16.05 -6.00
C LYS A 390 -21.21 -15.45 -6.10
N HIS A 391 -21.36 -14.17 -5.73
CA HIS A 391 -22.65 -13.48 -5.73
C HIS A 391 -22.94 -12.73 -7.04
N ASN A 392 -22.06 -12.82 -8.05
CA ASN A 392 -22.15 -12.07 -9.31
C ASN A 392 -22.23 -10.54 -9.11
N TYR A 393 -21.50 -10.02 -8.13
CA TYR A 393 -21.43 -8.58 -7.85
C TYR A 393 -20.29 -7.88 -8.62
N MET A 394 -19.45 -8.64 -9.31
CA MET A 394 -18.41 -8.11 -10.19
C MET A 394 -19.04 -7.62 -11.48
N ILE A 395 -18.82 -6.35 -11.80
CA ILE A 395 -19.41 -5.74 -13.01
C ILE A 395 -18.42 -5.62 -14.17
N GLY A 396 -17.24 -6.17 -14.01
CA GLY A 396 -16.18 -6.07 -15.01
C GLY A 396 -15.66 -4.64 -15.19
N GLY A 397 -14.64 -4.50 -16.03
CA GLY A 397 -14.08 -3.22 -16.39
C GLY A 397 -12.71 -2.89 -15.80
N ALA A 398 -12.19 -1.74 -16.22
CA ALA A 398 -10.93 -1.23 -15.71
C ALA A 398 -11.07 -0.81 -14.25
N ALA A 399 -10.06 -1.10 -13.44
CA ALA A 399 -9.98 -0.65 -12.04
C ALA A 399 -9.74 0.86 -11.92
N THR A 400 -9.28 1.49 -13.01
CA THR A 400 -9.03 2.93 -13.10
C THR A 400 -9.55 3.48 -14.43
N ASP A 401 -9.91 4.77 -14.46
CA ASP A 401 -10.20 5.52 -15.68
C ASP A 401 -8.93 5.78 -16.54
N GLU A 402 -9.08 6.59 -17.61
CA GLU A 402 -7.98 6.97 -18.50
C GLU A 402 -6.93 7.84 -17.79
N GLU A 403 -7.34 8.61 -16.79
CA GLU A 403 -6.49 9.47 -15.95
C GLU A 403 -5.89 8.74 -14.74
N GLY A 404 -6.24 7.47 -14.53
CA GLY A 404 -5.73 6.64 -13.46
C GLY A 404 -6.47 6.76 -12.12
N HIS A 405 -7.64 7.42 -12.05
CA HIS A 405 -8.46 7.46 -10.85
C HIS A 405 -9.18 6.14 -10.62
N GLN A 406 -9.36 5.78 -9.35
CA GLN A 406 -10.06 4.55 -8.99
C GLN A 406 -11.52 4.55 -9.46
N LEU A 407 -11.91 3.45 -10.10
CA LEU A 407 -13.30 3.18 -10.46
C LEU A 407 -13.87 2.01 -9.64
N PRO A 408 -15.12 2.12 -9.17
CA PRO A 408 -15.82 0.96 -8.61
C PRO A 408 -16.02 -0.10 -9.70
N HIS A 409 -15.67 -1.35 -9.40
CA HIS A 409 -15.85 -2.50 -10.32
C HIS A 409 -16.79 -3.56 -9.72
N ILE A 410 -17.54 -3.18 -8.69
CA ILE A 410 -18.54 -3.99 -8.02
C ILE A 410 -19.86 -3.22 -7.93
N GLU A 411 -20.99 -3.95 -7.94
CA GLU A 411 -22.32 -3.47 -7.58
C GLU A 411 -23.01 -4.52 -6.72
N MET A 412 -23.78 -4.05 -5.75
CA MET A 412 -24.54 -4.92 -4.86
C MET A 412 -26.01 -4.55 -4.90
N PRO A 413 -26.94 -5.44 -4.53
CA PRO A 413 -28.36 -5.10 -4.40
C PRO A 413 -28.56 -3.87 -3.52
N GLY A 414 -29.20 -2.84 -4.05
CA GLY A 414 -29.43 -1.57 -3.36
C GLY A 414 -28.24 -0.62 -3.22
N LEU A 415 -27.09 -0.95 -3.81
CA LEU A 415 -25.89 -0.12 -3.77
C LEU A 415 -25.13 -0.16 -5.11
N SER A 416 -25.50 0.74 -6.02
CA SER A 416 -24.85 0.87 -7.31
C SER A 416 -23.48 1.56 -7.23
N ARG A 417 -22.67 1.48 -8.30
CA ARG A 417 -21.42 2.26 -8.44
C ARG A 417 -21.63 3.74 -8.17
N ARG A 418 -22.74 4.28 -8.70
CA ARG A 418 -23.08 5.70 -8.54
C ARG A 418 -23.37 6.04 -7.08
N ASP A 419 -24.07 5.15 -6.37
CA ASP A 419 -24.41 5.35 -4.96
C ASP A 419 -23.15 5.31 -4.11
N MET A 420 -22.22 4.38 -4.37
CA MET A 420 -20.92 4.31 -3.68
C MET A 420 -20.09 5.57 -3.89
N MET A 421 -19.98 6.07 -5.13
CA MET A 421 -19.25 7.31 -5.42
C MET A 421 -19.92 8.53 -4.76
N ALA A 422 -21.26 8.59 -4.79
CA ALA A 422 -22.00 9.65 -4.10
C ALA A 422 -21.79 9.59 -2.59
N ALA A 423 -21.75 8.39 -2.01
CA ALA A 423 -21.49 8.19 -0.59
C ALA A 423 -20.07 8.63 -0.17
N VAL A 424 -19.06 8.33 -0.98
CA VAL A 424 -17.68 8.82 -0.73
C VAL A 424 -17.65 10.35 -0.72
N ASN A 425 -18.27 11.00 -1.70
CA ASN A 425 -18.33 12.46 -1.75
C ASN A 425 -19.07 13.05 -0.54
N ARG A 426 -20.22 12.45 -0.19
CA ARG A 426 -21.01 12.87 0.98
C ARG A 426 -20.22 12.70 2.27
N PHE A 427 -19.48 11.57 2.41
CA PHE A 427 -18.65 11.31 3.58
C PHE A 427 -17.59 12.42 3.77
N TYR A 428 -16.86 12.77 2.72
CA TYR A 428 -15.86 13.84 2.77
C TYR A 428 -16.51 15.20 3.05
N ASP A 429 -17.63 15.51 2.40
CA ASP A 429 -18.33 16.77 2.61
C ASP A 429 -18.81 16.91 4.05
N GLU A 430 -19.49 15.90 4.58
CA GLU A 430 -20.00 15.91 5.95
C GLU A 430 -18.88 15.87 7.00
N TYR A 431 -17.74 15.26 6.68
CA TYR A 431 -16.61 15.20 7.61
C TYR A 431 -15.82 16.51 7.64
N TYR A 432 -15.36 17.01 6.49
CA TYR A 432 -14.40 18.12 6.44
C TYR A 432 -15.03 19.52 6.51
N PHE A 433 -16.28 19.69 6.06
CA PHE A 433 -16.95 21.00 6.16
C PHE A 433 -17.64 21.27 7.50
N ARG A 434 -17.37 20.48 8.53
CA ARG A 434 -17.81 20.81 9.89
C ARG A 434 -17.09 22.04 10.41
N PRO A 435 -17.79 23.00 11.06
CA PRO A 435 -17.16 24.24 11.56
C PRO A 435 -15.92 23.99 12.42
N ARG A 436 -15.93 22.95 13.25
CA ARG A 436 -14.81 22.56 14.11
C ARG A 436 -13.57 22.13 13.31
N ILE A 437 -13.74 21.36 12.23
CA ILE A 437 -12.65 20.93 11.37
C ILE A 437 -12.09 22.13 10.60
N VAL A 438 -12.99 22.93 9.99
CA VAL A 438 -12.58 24.14 9.27
C VAL A 438 -11.77 25.06 10.19
N TRP A 439 -12.26 25.30 11.41
CA TRP A 439 -11.52 26.11 12.38
C TRP A 439 -10.14 25.52 12.75
N ARG A 440 -10.05 24.20 12.92
CA ARG A 440 -8.78 23.50 13.18
C ARG A 440 -7.78 23.71 12.04
N LEU A 441 -8.20 23.52 10.79
CA LEU A 441 -7.38 23.73 9.59
C LEU A 441 -6.94 25.20 9.45
N VAL A 442 -7.84 26.16 9.67
CA VAL A 442 -7.52 27.59 9.66
C VAL A 442 -6.52 27.94 10.75
N LYS A 443 -6.73 27.43 11.96
CA LYS A 443 -5.78 27.62 13.07
C LYS A 443 -4.40 27.07 12.73
N ASP A 444 -4.32 25.84 12.23
CA ASP A 444 -3.02 25.23 11.84
C ASP A 444 -2.33 26.04 10.72
N ALA A 445 -3.09 26.52 9.72
CA ALA A 445 -2.56 27.38 8.66
C ALA A 445 -2.08 28.75 9.16
N LEU A 446 -2.70 29.31 10.19
CA LEU A 446 -2.31 30.61 10.77
C LEU A 446 -1.06 30.49 11.66
N TRP A 447 -0.99 29.45 12.48
CA TRP A 447 0.07 29.29 13.51
C TRP A 447 1.31 28.57 13.02
N ARG A 448 1.25 27.86 11.88
CA ARG A 448 2.37 27.06 11.33
C ARG A 448 2.72 27.53 9.94
N ALA A 449 3.66 28.46 9.83
CA ALA A 449 4.04 29.06 8.55
C ALA A 449 4.62 28.03 7.53
N ASP A 450 5.29 26.99 8.02
CA ASP A 450 5.84 25.86 7.27
C ASP A 450 4.74 24.92 6.71
N GLU A 451 3.62 24.82 7.40
CA GLU A 451 2.47 24.01 7.00
C GLU A 451 1.51 24.74 6.03
N ARG A 452 1.56 26.08 5.99
CA ARG A 452 0.60 26.91 5.25
C ARG A 452 0.56 26.60 3.74
N LYS A 453 1.73 26.48 3.11
CA LYS A 453 1.84 26.16 1.68
C LYS A 453 1.28 24.76 1.38
N ARG A 454 1.57 23.80 2.24
CA ARG A 454 1.09 22.42 2.15
C ARG A 454 -0.43 22.37 2.28
N LEU A 455 -0.98 22.92 3.37
CA LEU A 455 -2.42 22.93 3.61
C LEU A 455 -3.20 23.65 2.50
N PHE A 456 -2.66 24.73 1.94
CA PHE A 456 -3.27 25.41 0.79
C PHE A 456 -3.29 24.54 -0.46
N HIS A 457 -2.16 23.86 -0.75
CA HIS A 457 -2.07 22.94 -1.88
C HIS A 457 -3.02 21.74 -1.72
N GLU A 458 -3.06 21.13 -0.54
CA GLU A 458 -3.97 20.04 -0.22
C GLU A 458 -5.45 20.46 -0.35
N ALA A 459 -5.81 21.62 0.18
CA ALA A 459 -7.17 22.13 0.07
C ALA A 459 -7.59 22.40 -1.37
N THR A 460 -6.71 23.00 -2.19
CA THR A 460 -7.00 23.27 -3.61
C THR A 460 -7.12 21.99 -4.42
N SER A 461 -6.24 21.02 -4.19
CA SER A 461 -6.29 19.69 -4.82
C SER A 461 -7.56 18.94 -4.45
N PHE A 462 -7.91 18.91 -3.17
CA PHE A 462 -9.14 18.30 -2.68
C PHE A 462 -10.41 18.93 -3.34
N LEU A 463 -10.49 20.26 -3.39
CA LEU A 463 -11.64 20.95 -4.00
C LEU A 463 -11.73 20.69 -5.52
N ARG A 464 -10.60 20.62 -6.22
CA ARG A 464 -10.56 20.29 -7.65
C ARG A 464 -11.12 18.88 -7.90
N LEU A 465 -10.62 17.89 -7.18
CA LEU A 465 -11.07 16.52 -7.37
C LEU A 465 -12.50 16.27 -6.91
N ARG A 466 -12.94 16.97 -5.87
CA ARG A 466 -14.36 17.01 -5.48
C ARG A 466 -15.23 17.50 -6.65
N ALA A 467 -14.81 18.55 -7.35
CA ALA A 467 -15.54 19.06 -8.50
C ALA A 467 -15.59 18.02 -9.67
N GLU A 468 -14.50 17.30 -9.91
CA GLU A 468 -14.43 16.22 -10.92
C GLU A 468 -15.34 15.05 -10.53
N ARG A 469 -15.30 14.57 -9.30
CA ARG A 469 -16.19 13.51 -8.80
C ARG A 469 -17.67 13.90 -8.89
N LEU A 470 -18.02 15.13 -8.59
CA LEU A 470 -19.40 15.62 -8.73
C LEU A 470 -19.86 15.64 -10.19
N LYS A 471 -18.97 15.92 -11.15
CA LYS A 471 -19.28 15.78 -12.58
C LYS A 471 -19.58 14.32 -12.94
N TYR A 472 -18.74 13.38 -12.50
CA TYR A 472 -18.96 11.96 -12.72
C TYR A 472 -20.32 11.48 -12.19
N VAL A 473 -20.68 11.86 -10.97
CA VAL A 473 -21.98 11.51 -10.36
C VAL A 473 -23.16 12.10 -11.15
N ARG A 474 -23.00 13.32 -11.70
CA ARG A 474 -24.07 14.01 -12.47
C ARG A 474 -24.26 13.48 -13.89
N GLN A 475 -23.16 13.13 -14.57
CA GLN A 475 -23.18 12.73 -15.98
C GLN A 475 -23.51 11.25 -16.18
N GLY A 476 -23.49 10.42 -15.14
CA GLY A 476 -23.52 8.96 -15.23
C GLY A 476 -22.17 8.43 -15.72
N ALA A 477 -21.90 7.15 -15.49
CA ALA A 477 -20.71 6.52 -16.07
C ALA A 477 -20.83 6.58 -17.62
N PRO A 478 -19.77 6.95 -18.36
CA PRO A 478 -19.81 6.86 -19.80
C PRO A 478 -20.09 5.40 -20.19
N ALA A 479 -21.19 5.20 -20.93
CA ALA A 479 -21.51 3.91 -21.52
C ALA A 479 -20.51 3.62 -22.64
N ARG A 480 -19.30 3.15 -22.30
CA ARG A 480 -18.41 2.49 -23.26
C ARG A 480 -18.37 1.01 -22.95
N PRO A 481 -18.54 0.13 -23.96
CA PRO A 481 -18.39 -1.29 -23.76
C PRO A 481 -16.94 -1.55 -23.35
N LEU A 482 -16.80 -2.13 -22.17
CA LEU A 482 -15.54 -2.60 -21.64
C LEU A 482 -15.04 -3.69 -22.58
N VAL A 483 -13.78 -3.62 -22.96
CA VAL A 483 -13.11 -4.71 -23.66
C VAL A 483 -13.28 -5.94 -22.76
N SER A 484 -14.09 -6.86 -23.20
CA SER A 484 -14.33 -8.11 -22.52
C SER A 484 -12.99 -8.81 -22.28
N VAL A 485 -12.69 -9.10 -21.03
CA VAL A 485 -11.79 -10.22 -20.72
C VAL A 485 -12.43 -11.42 -21.44
N PRO A 486 -11.69 -12.13 -22.32
CA PRO A 486 -12.29 -13.25 -23.04
C PRO A 486 -12.85 -14.23 -22.03
N ALA A 487 -14.17 -14.43 -22.10
CA ALA A 487 -14.85 -15.51 -21.40
C ALA A 487 -14.14 -16.83 -21.75
N LYS A 488 -14.02 -17.70 -20.76
CA LYS A 488 -13.57 -19.07 -20.94
C LYS A 488 -14.30 -19.68 -22.18
N ASP A 489 -13.62 -19.72 -23.31
CA ASP A 489 -14.08 -20.58 -24.40
C ASP A 489 -13.88 -22.01 -23.93
N GLY A 490 -15.03 -22.73 -23.94
CA GLY A 490 -15.13 -24.07 -23.44
C GLY A 490 -14.18 -25.02 -24.16
N LEU A 491 -13.52 -25.82 -23.36
CA LEU A 491 -12.98 -27.10 -23.79
C LEU A 491 -14.15 -28.06 -23.95
N SER A 492 -14.55 -28.31 -25.19
CA SER A 492 -15.19 -29.54 -25.60
C SER A 492 -14.15 -30.51 -26.13
#